data_af1928a1dc998c51f0c7347292952a6d
#
_entry.id   af1928a1dc998c51f0c7347292952a6d
#
_cell.length_a   1.000
_cell.length_b   1.000
_cell.length_c   1.000
_cell.angle_alpha   90.00
_cell.angle_beta   90.00
_cell.angle_gamma   90.00
#
_symmetry.space_group_name_H-M   'P 1'
#
loop_
_entity.id
_entity.type
_entity.pdbx_description
1 polymer ?
#
loop_
_entity_poly.entity_id
_entity_poly.type
_entity_poly.pdbx_seq_one_letter_code
_entity_poly.pdbx_strand_id
1 'polypeptide(L)'
;VFLRGLFDKLSVKADMGKRYEYKNAANVYTETDYTPAHREATTRLLQSIYDTLTSDIAAGRKMDTGALRALFDNGPYLTQGALDAKLADKIGFYDDAEKAAKDRVGDGADIVTIEDYYAREGSPYANPYSKDGAIALIAADGAIVDGPFREDAYNGRSVGGDTLVRDIRAASDYPRVKAILLRVNSSGGPALASDVMLDALRKA
;
A
#
# COMPACT_ATOMS: atom_id res chain seq x y z
N VAL A 1 20.80 3.02 0.75
CA VAL A 1 21.99 3.17 1.61
C VAL A 1 22.45 1.79 2.05
N PHE A 2 23.76 1.50 1.97
CA PHE A 2 24.36 0.26 2.45
C PHE A 2 25.30 0.60 3.63
N LEU A 3 25.16 -0.12 4.73
CA LEU A 3 25.85 0.17 5.99
C LEU A 3 27.13 -0.68 6.18
N ARG A 4 27.41 -1.65 5.31
CA ARG A 4 28.58 -2.53 5.40
C ARG A 4 29.88 -1.75 5.55
N GLY A 5 30.07 -0.70 4.74
CA GLY A 5 31.31 0.09 4.82
C GLY A 5 31.48 0.87 6.14
N LEU A 6 30.39 1.22 6.82
CA LEU A 6 30.42 1.78 8.18
C LEU A 6 30.83 0.69 9.18
N PHE A 7 30.23 -0.48 9.09
CA PHE A 7 30.53 -1.59 9.99
C PHE A 7 31.99 -2.06 9.87
N ASP A 8 32.51 -2.12 8.66
CA ASP A 8 33.91 -2.44 8.43
C ASP A 8 34.86 -1.45 9.13
N LYS A 9 34.57 -0.15 9.13
CA LYS A 9 35.33 0.88 9.86
C LYS A 9 35.23 0.74 11.38
N LEU A 10 34.15 0.21 11.88
CA LEU A 10 33.92 -0.04 13.31
C LEU A 10 34.36 -1.43 13.74
N SER A 11 34.94 -2.22 12.85
CA SER A 11 35.30 -3.64 13.09
C SER A 11 34.10 -4.48 13.55
N VAL A 12 32.90 -4.14 13.10
CA VAL A 12 31.66 -4.87 13.36
C VAL A 12 31.29 -5.69 12.14
N LYS A 13 30.92 -6.96 12.35
CA LYS A 13 30.40 -7.83 11.30
C LYS A 13 28.93 -8.10 11.54
N ALA A 14 28.08 -7.71 10.61
CA ALA A 14 26.67 -8.09 10.65
C ALA A 14 26.54 -9.58 10.28
N ASP A 15 25.95 -10.36 11.18
CA ASP A 15 25.61 -11.76 10.95
C ASP A 15 24.09 -11.88 10.85
N MET A 16 23.59 -12.06 9.61
CA MET A 16 22.17 -12.06 9.30
C MET A 16 21.81 -13.27 8.43
N GLY A 17 20.95 -14.12 8.96
CA GLY A 17 20.39 -15.23 8.20
C GLY A 17 19.40 -14.75 7.15
N LYS A 18 19.53 -15.24 5.92
CA LYS A 18 18.56 -15.02 4.85
C LYS A 18 18.29 -16.30 4.08
N ARG A 19 17.10 -16.44 3.51
CA ARG A 19 16.78 -17.55 2.62
C ARG A 19 16.78 -17.06 1.18
N TYR A 20 17.63 -17.68 0.37
CA TYR A 20 17.80 -17.41 -1.06
C TYR A 20 18.23 -15.97 -1.38
N GLU A 21 18.57 -15.75 -2.63
CA GLU A 21 19.20 -14.54 -3.13
C GLU A 21 18.28 -13.32 -3.21
N TYR A 22 16.96 -13.54 -3.32
CA TYR A 22 15.96 -12.46 -3.39
C TYR A 22 15.46 -11.94 -2.03
N LYS A 23 15.91 -12.52 -0.91
CA LYS A 23 15.66 -11.97 0.43
C LYS A 23 16.66 -10.84 0.73
N ASN A 24 16.34 -9.65 0.25
CA ASN A 24 17.26 -8.52 0.13
C ASN A 24 17.41 -7.65 1.39
N ALA A 25 16.52 -7.79 2.39
CA ALA A 25 16.50 -6.92 3.58
C ALA A 25 17.86 -6.93 4.33
N ALA A 26 18.52 -8.08 4.43
CA ALA A 26 19.84 -8.20 5.06
C ALA A 26 20.94 -7.47 4.29
N ASN A 27 20.80 -7.28 2.98
CA ASN A 27 21.84 -6.72 2.12
C ASN A 27 22.22 -5.28 2.51
N VAL A 28 21.32 -4.53 3.12
CA VAL A 28 21.62 -3.19 3.67
C VAL A 28 22.80 -3.23 4.65
N TYR A 29 22.94 -4.32 5.39
CA TYR A 29 23.94 -4.50 6.43
C TYR A 29 25.15 -5.33 5.98
N THR A 30 24.96 -6.27 5.03
CA THR A 30 25.97 -7.26 4.64
C THR A 30 26.69 -6.91 3.34
N GLU A 31 26.14 -6.07 2.50
CA GLU A 31 26.69 -5.71 1.20
C GLU A 31 27.09 -4.24 1.12
N THR A 32 27.95 -3.90 0.17
CA THR A 32 28.34 -2.51 -0.13
C THR A 32 27.58 -1.92 -1.30
N ASP A 33 26.94 -2.76 -2.12
CA ASP A 33 26.12 -2.39 -3.27
C ASP A 33 25.06 -3.46 -3.51
N TYR A 34 24.20 -3.26 -4.50
CA TYR A 34 23.20 -4.21 -4.94
C TYR A 34 23.84 -5.52 -5.42
N THR A 35 23.42 -6.64 -4.86
CA THR A 35 23.65 -7.95 -5.49
C THR A 35 22.88 -8.04 -6.81
N PRO A 36 23.27 -8.94 -7.76
CA PRO A 36 22.52 -9.10 -9.01
C PRO A 36 21.02 -9.36 -8.80
N ALA A 37 20.66 -10.26 -7.90
CA ALA A 37 19.25 -10.57 -7.58
C ALA A 37 18.52 -9.38 -6.93
N HIS A 38 19.19 -8.63 -6.05
CA HIS A 38 18.62 -7.44 -5.45
C HIS A 38 18.36 -6.34 -6.51
N ARG A 39 19.32 -6.12 -7.39
CA ARG A 39 19.20 -5.17 -8.50
C ARG A 39 18.07 -5.56 -9.44
N GLU A 40 18.01 -6.82 -9.84
CA GLU A 40 16.94 -7.35 -10.68
C GLU A 40 15.56 -7.13 -10.06
N ALA A 41 15.37 -7.56 -8.81
CA ALA A 41 14.09 -7.42 -8.11
C ALA A 41 13.65 -5.95 -8.00
N THR A 42 14.57 -5.07 -7.60
CA THR A 42 14.28 -3.63 -7.46
C THR A 42 13.98 -3.01 -8.82
N THR A 43 14.76 -3.31 -9.84
CA THR A 43 14.54 -2.76 -11.19
C THR A 43 13.18 -3.21 -11.75
N ARG A 44 12.84 -4.49 -11.62
CA ARG A 44 11.53 -5.01 -12.07
C ARG A 44 10.36 -4.36 -11.34
N LEU A 45 10.47 -4.21 -10.03
CA LEU A 45 9.44 -3.54 -9.24
C LEU A 45 9.25 -2.09 -9.69
N LEU A 46 10.34 -1.32 -9.78
CA LEU A 46 10.28 0.08 -10.19
C LEU A 46 9.78 0.22 -11.63
N GLN A 47 10.21 -0.65 -12.55
CA GLN A 47 9.74 -0.64 -13.93
C GLN A 47 8.23 -0.92 -13.99
N SER A 48 7.74 -1.91 -13.26
CA SER A 48 6.31 -2.23 -13.21
C SER A 48 5.46 -1.06 -12.69
N ILE A 49 5.91 -0.41 -11.63
CA ILE A 49 5.24 0.78 -11.07
C ILE A 49 5.26 1.92 -12.10
N TYR A 50 6.42 2.19 -12.69
CA TYR A 50 6.60 3.27 -13.66
C TYR A 50 5.73 3.06 -14.91
N ASP A 51 5.71 1.83 -15.45
CA ASP A 51 4.90 1.50 -16.63
C ASP A 51 3.40 1.64 -16.35
N THR A 52 2.95 1.15 -15.19
CA THR A 52 1.54 1.30 -14.77
C THR A 52 1.17 2.77 -14.63
N LEU A 53 1.94 3.55 -13.86
CA LEU A 53 1.67 4.97 -13.66
C LEU A 53 1.67 5.76 -14.97
N THR A 54 2.68 5.53 -15.84
CA THR A 54 2.75 6.24 -17.11
C THR A 54 1.62 5.86 -18.06
N SER A 55 1.22 4.59 -18.08
CA SER A 55 0.07 4.13 -18.87
C SER A 55 -1.24 4.77 -18.41
N ASP A 56 -1.52 4.71 -17.11
CA ASP A 56 -2.77 5.19 -16.53
C ASP A 56 -2.89 6.73 -16.65
N ILE A 57 -1.81 7.46 -16.38
CA ILE A 57 -1.80 8.92 -16.50
C ILE A 57 -1.95 9.32 -17.99
N ALA A 58 -1.23 8.66 -18.89
CA ALA A 58 -1.33 8.94 -20.34
C ALA A 58 -2.77 8.73 -20.84
N ALA A 59 -3.39 7.63 -20.45
CA ALA A 59 -4.79 7.34 -20.78
C ALA A 59 -5.74 8.39 -20.18
N GLY A 60 -5.61 8.70 -18.90
CA GLY A 60 -6.44 9.70 -18.21
C GLY A 60 -6.27 11.12 -18.76
N ARG A 61 -5.06 11.48 -19.18
CA ARG A 61 -4.73 12.79 -19.75
C ARG A 61 -4.87 12.85 -21.26
N LYS A 62 -5.19 11.74 -21.93
CA LYS A 62 -5.26 11.61 -23.39
C LYS A 62 -3.95 12.06 -24.06
N MET A 63 -2.84 11.65 -23.49
CA MET A 63 -1.48 11.95 -23.94
C MET A 63 -0.83 10.69 -24.52
N ASP A 64 0.15 10.90 -25.38
CA ASP A 64 1.06 9.82 -25.77
C ASP A 64 1.95 9.43 -24.61
N THR A 65 2.15 8.11 -24.38
CA THR A 65 2.95 7.62 -23.26
C THR A 65 4.42 8.05 -23.35
N GLY A 66 4.98 8.15 -24.55
CA GLY A 66 6.35 8.63 -24.75
C GLY A 66 6.48 10.12 -24.42
N ALA A 67 5.50 10.93 -24.82
CA ALA A 67 5.46 12.34 -24.44
C ALA A 67 5.34 12.53 -22.93
N LEU A 68 4.52 11.72 -22.24
CA LEU A 68 4.41 11.77 -20.78
C LEU A 68 5.72 11.37 -20.10
N ARG A 69 6.42 10.34 -20.58
CA ARG A 69 7.74 9.95 -20.05
C ARG A 69 8.76 11.08 -20.17
N ALA A 70 8.78 11.76 -21.32
CA ALA A 70 9.64 12.93 -21.50
C ALA A 70 9.31 14.07 -20.53
N LEU A 71 8.04 14.26 -20.18
CA LEU A 71 7.64 15.19 -19.13
C LEU A 71 8.19 14.75 -17.75
N PHE A 72 8.10 13.48 -17.41
CA PHE A 72 8.63 12.97 -16.13
C PHE A 72 10.13 13.14 -16.00
N ASP A 73 10.88 12.91 -17.08
CA ASP A 73 12.33 13.08 -17.13
C ASP A 73 12.75 14.56 -16.94
N ASN A 74 11.88 15.51 -17.30
CA ASN A 74 12.12 16.95 -17.15
C ASN A 74 11.52 17.54 -15.86
N GLY A 75 10.96 16.73 -14.97
CA GLY A 75 10.47 17.18 -13.65
C GLY A 75 11.58 17.47 -12.64
N PRO A 76 11.23 18.04 -11.47
CA PRO A 76 9.89 18.44 -11.04
C PRO A 76 9.41 19.76 -11.66
N TYR A 77 8.10 19.91 -11.78
CA TYR A 77 7.47 21.13 -12.29
C TYR A 77 6.97 22.02 -11.17
N LEU A 78 7.15 23.32 -11.33
CA LEU A 78 6.41 24.31 -10.55
C LEU A 78 4.94 24.35 -11.02
N THR A 79 4.07 24.96 -10.23
CA THR A 79 2.61 24.97 -10.43
C THR A 79 2.21 25.35 -11.85
N GLN A 80 2.76 26.47 -12.39
CA GLN A 80 2.46 26.90 -13.76
C GLN A 80 2.98 25.92 -14.81
N GLY A 81 4.20 25.41 -14.63
CA GLY A 81 4.77 24.40 -15.55
C GLY A 81 3.96 23.10 -15.59
N ALA A 82 3.38 22.68 -14.46
CA ALA A 82 2.49 21.53 -14.43
C ALA A 82 1.18 21.77 -15.20
N LEU A 83 0.63 23.00 -15.14
CA LEU A 83 -0.54 23.38 -15.90
C LEU A 83 -0.23 23.43 -17.41
N ASP A 84 0.87 24.08 -17.79
CA ASP A 84 1.31 24.20 -19.20
C ASP A 84 1.61 22.82 -19.82
N ALA A 85 2.18 21.91 -19.03
CA ALA A 85 2.42 20.51 -19.39
C ALA A 85 1.15 19.64 -19.35
N LYS A 86 -0.02 20.18 -19.02
CA LYS A 86 -1.30 19.47 -18.88
C LYS A 86 -1.27 18.34 -17.85
N LEU A 87 -0.37 18.42 -16.87
CA LEU A 87 -0.32 17.52 -15.72
C LEU A 87 -1.30 17.95 -14.62
N ALA A 88 -1.72 19.21 -14.63
CA ALA A 88 -2.78 19.75 -13.79
C ALA A 88 -3.85 20.42 -14.69
N ASP A 89 -5.09 20.53 -14.19
CA ASP A 89 -6.20 21.13 -14.95
C ASP A 89 -6.44 22.58 -14.56
N LYS A 90 -6.15 22.93 -13.30
CA LYS A 90 -6.33 24.27 -12.74
C LYS A 90 -5.32 24.51 -11.61
N ILE A 91 -5.05 25.77 -11.38
CA ILE A 91 -4.32 26.28 -10.22
C ILE A 91 -5.34 27.00 -9.33
N GLY A 92 -5.32 26.74 -8.03
CA GLY A 92 -6.23 27.37 -7.07
C GLY A 92 -5.92 26.90 -5.65
N PHE A 93 -6.60 27.52 -4.70
CA PHE A 93 -6.60 27.11 -3.31
C PHE A 93 -7.70 26.09 -3.04
N TYR A 94 -7.73 25.56 -1.81
CA TYR A 94 -8.71 24.55 -1.42
C TYR A 94 -10.16 25.05 -1.59
N ASP A 95 -10.42 26.30 -1.19
CA ASP A 95 -11.74 26.92 -1.32
C ASP A 95 -12.22 27.04 -2.77
N ASP A 96 -11.28 27.25 -3.72
CA ASP A 96 -11.58 27.27 -5.15
C ASP A 96 -12.01 25.87 -5.65
N ALA A 97 -11.37 24.82 -5.12
CA ALA A 97 -11.71 23.45 -5.44
C ALA A 97 -13.08 23.06 -4.87
N GLU A 98 -13.36 23.43 -3.62
CA GLU A 98 -14.69 23.24 -3.02
C GLU A 98 -15.77 23.94 -3.81
N LYS A 99 -15.55 25.21 -4.14
CA LYS A 99 -16.48 25.98 -4.96
C LYS A 99 -16.73 25.31 -6.31
N ALA A 100 -15.66 24.89 -7.00
CA ALA A 100 -15.78 24.22 -8.29
C ALA A 100 -16.53 22.88 -8.21
N ALA A 101 -16.41 22.15 -7.09
CA ALA A 101 -17.17 20.94 -6.85
C ALA A 101 -18.66 21.23 -6.62
N LYS A 102 -18.98 22.22 -5.80
CA LYS A 102 -20.36 22.66 -5.54
C LYS A 102 -21.04 23.18 -6.81
N ASP A 103 -20.35 24.01 -7.59
CA ASP A 103 -20.86 24.55 -8.86
C ASP A 103 -21.26 23.45 -9.87
N ARG A 104 -20.65 22.25 -9.78
CA ARG A 104 -20.97 21.10 -10.65
C ARG A 104 -22.26 20.37 -10.24
N VAL A 105 -22.56 20.36 -8.96
CA VAL A 105 -23.67 19.57 -8.39
C VAL A 105 -24.93 20.44 -8.18
N GLY A 106 -24.75 21.75 -8.02
CA GLY A 106 -25.80 22.73 -7.79
C GLY A 106 -25.85 23.24 -6.36
N ASP A 107 -26.64 24.30 -6.17
CA ASP A 107 -26.83 24.95 -4.87
C ASP A 107 -27.49 23.97 -3.88
N GLY A 108 -26.92 23.89 -2.69
CA GLY A 108 -27.39 23.00 -1.62
C GLY A 108 -26.63 21.68 -1.50
N ALA A 109 -25.60 21.46 -2.30
CA ALA A 109 -24.71 20.32 -2.12
C ALA A 109 -23.73 20.56 -0.95
N ASP A 110 -23.65 19.58 -0.06
CA ASP A 110 -22.66 19.54 1.01
C ASP A 110 -21.43 18.73 0.58
N ILE A 111 -20.26 19.18 1.05
CA ILE A 111 -19.03 18.40 0.93
C ILE A 111 -18.93 17.52 2.16
N VAL A 112 -18.82 16.21 1.93
CA VAL A 112 -18.63 15.22 2.99
C VAL A 112 -17.30 14.51 2.79
N THR A 113 -16.68 14.06 3.87
CA THR A 113 -15.48 13.22 3.78
C THR A 113 -15.84 11.86 3.19
N ILE A 114 -14.86 11.15 2.63
CA ILE A 114 -15.09 9.81 2.09
C ILE A 114 -15.50 8.83 3.21
N GLU A 115 -14.98 9.03 4.42
CA GLU A 115 -15.31 8.27 5.61
C GLU A 115 -16.78 8.46 6.00
N ASP A 116 -17.25 9.71 6.04
CA ASP A 116 -18.64 10.04 6.35
C ASP A 116 -19.60 9.53 5.27
N TYR A 117 -19.20 9.61 4.01
CA TYR A 117 -19.96 9.03 2.91
C TYR A 117 -20.15 7.52 3.08
N TYR A 118 -19.08 6.78 3.33
CA TYR A 118 -19.16 5.34 3.56
C TYR A 118 -19.91 4.98 4.85
N ALA A 119 -19.84 5.83 5.88
CA ALA A 119 -20.60 5.61 7.10
C ALA A 119 -22.12 5.76 6.88
N ARG A 120 -22.54 6.67 5.99
CA ARG A 120 -23.95 6.91 5.66
C ARG A 120 -24.53 5.90 4.67
N GLU A 121 -23.81 5.65 3.58
CA GLU A 121 -24.28 4.78 2.48
C GLU A 121 -24.05 3.29 2.75
N GLY A 122 -23.25 2.98 3.77
CA GLY A 122 -22.73 1.62 4.01
C GLY A 122 -21.59 1.27 3.06
N SER A 123 -20.77 0.33 3.48
CA SER A 123 -19.70 -0.18 2.62
C SER A 123 -20.32 -0.92 1.43
N PRO A 124 -20.00 -0.56 0.17
CA PRO A 124 -20.46 -1.31 -0.99
C PRO A 124 -19.98 -2.78 -1.00
N TYR A 125 -19.00 -3.09 -0.15
CA TYR A 125 -18.46 -4.44 0.04
C TYR A 125 -19.10 -5.19 1.22
N ALA A 126 -19.94 -4.53 2.02
CA ALA A 126 -20.63 -5.15 3.14
C ALA A 126 -22.13 -5.19 2.85
N ASN A 127 -22.62 -6.23 2.18
CA ASN A 127 -24.03 -6.58 2.22
C ASN A 127 -24.27 -7.69 3.24
N PRO A 128 -24.49 -7.38 4.53
CA PRO A 128 -24.72 -8.40 5.56
C PRO A 128 -26.04 -9.18 5.34
N TYR A 129 -26.86 -8.76 4.39
CA TYR A 129 -28.16 -9.34 4.08
C TYR A 129 -28.16 -10.19 2.80
N SER A 130 -27.02 -10.40 2.13
CA SER A 130 -26.96 -11.31 0.97
C SER A 130 -27.44 -12.69 1.37
N LYS A 131 -28.45 -13.23 0.67
CA LYS A 131 -28.97 -14.58 0.90
C LYS A 131 -28.03 -15.65 0.37
N ASP A 132 -27.15 -15.28 -0.55
CA ASP A 132 -26.26 -16.20 -1.29
C ASP A 132 -24.95 -16.52 -0.58
N GLY A 133 -24.76 -15.96 0.61
CA GLY A 133 -23.51 -16.07 1.38
C GLY A 133 -22.64 -14.81 1.26
N ALA A 134 -21.49 -14.83 1.92
CA ALA A 134 -20.55 -13.73 1.96
C ALA A 134 -19.11 -14.22 1.77
N ILE A 135 -18.26 -13.35 1.26
CA ILE A 135 -16.80 -13.51 1.29
C ILE A 135 -16.28 -12.54 2.36
N ALA A 136 -15.56 -13.07 3.33
CA ALA A 136 -14.89 -12.24 4.32
C ALA A 136 -13.60 -11.65 3.73
N LEU A 137 -13.51 -10.32 3.65
CA LEU A 137 -12.27 -9.64 3.29
C LEU A 137 -11.53 -9.24 4.58
N ILE A 138 -10.35 -9.80 4.78
CA ILE A 138 -9.47 -9.49 5.90
C ILE A 138 -8.23 -8.78 5.35
N ALA A 139 -7.93 -7.58 5.84
CA ALA A 139 -6.77 -6.82 5.44
C ALA A 139 -5.66 -6.89 6.49
N ALA A 140 -4.47 -7.29 6.05
CA ALA A 140 -3.24 -7.31 6.83
C ALA A 140 -2.29 -6.21 6.32
N ASP A 141 -2.54 -4.97 6.73
CA ASP A 141 -1.79 -3.80 6.30
C ASP A 141 -0.81 -3.33 7.39
N GLY A 142 0.48 -3.23 7.05
CA GLY A 142 1.54 -2.76 7.94
C GLY A 142 2.48 -3.86 8.44
N ALA A 143 3.38 -3.51 9.34
CA ALA A 143 4.32 -4.46 9.94
C ALA A 143 3.59 -5.46 10.85
N ILE A 144 3.95 -6.74 10.76
CA ILE A 144 3.43 -7.76 11.69
C ILE A 144 4.05 -7.54 13.06
N VAL A 145 3.23 -7.60 14.10
CA VAL A 145 3.65 -7.48 15.51
C VAL A 145 2.97 -8.56 16.35
N ASP A 146 3.59 -8.91 17.47
CA ASP A 146 2.97 -9.77 18.48
C ASP A 146 1.83 -9.00 19.19
N GLY A 147 0.78 -9.73 19.57
CA GLY A 147 -0.37 -9.17 20.28
C GLY A 147 -1.41 -8.48 19.36
N PRO A 148 -2.15 -7.50 19.91
CA PRO A 148 -3.23 -6.85 19.19
C PRO A 148 -2.74 -5.85 18.14
N PHE A 149 -3.65 -5.47 17.22
CA PHE A 149 -3.47 -4.33 16.32
C PHE A 149 -3.05 -3.08 17.07
N ARG A 150 -2.09 -2.35 16.50
CA ARG A 150 -1.65 -1.05 17.00
C ARG A 150 -1.53 -0.06 15.85
N GLU A 151 -1.84 1.18 16.14
CA GLU A 151 -1.59 2.31 15.27
C GLU A 151 -0.89 3.39 16.08
N ASP A 152 0.28 3.82 15.62
CA ASP A 152 1.03 4.89 16.25
C ASP A 152 1.50 5.92 15.22
N ALA A 153 1.76 7.15 15.69
CA ALA A 153 2.11 8.28 14.82
C ALA A 153 3.44 8.12 14.07
N TYR A 154 4.33 7.24 14.54
CA TYR A 154 5.67 7.05 13.98
C TYR A 154 5.77 5.83 13.08
N ASN A 155 5.12 4.71 13.48
CA ASN A 155 5.19 3.44 12.78
C ASN A 155 3.97 3.15 11.91
N GLY A 156 2.92 3.97 12.02
CA GLY A 156 1.68 3.79 11.30
C GLY A 156 0.88 2.56 11.79
N ARG A 157 0.18 1.91 10.87
CA ARG A 157 -0.61 0.71 11.15
C ARG A 157 0.29 -0.53 11.28
N SER A 158 -0.07 -1.39 12.22
CA SER A 158 0.55 -2.71 12.39
C SER A 158 -0.48 -3.82 12.29
N VAL A 159 -0.05 -5.00 11.87
CA VAL A 159 -0.87 -6.21 11.85
C VAL A 159 -0.62 -6.96 13.16
N GLY A 160 -1.53 -6.86 14.11
CA GLY A 160 -1.46 -7.61 15.34
C GLY A 160 -1.77 -9.10 15.12
N GLY A 161 -0.87 -10.00 15.53
CA GLY A 161 -1.05 -11.44 15.40
C GLY A 161 -2.37 -11.92 16.02
N ASP A 162 -2.65 -11.49 17.22
CA ASP A 162 -3.88 -11.87 17.95
C ASP A 162 -5.14 -11.34 17.27
N THR A 163 -5.08 -10.12 16.74
CA THR A 163 -6.21 -9.51 16.03
C THR A 163 -6.52 -10.28 14.75
N LEU A 164 -5.50 -10.55 13.93
CA LEU A 164 -5.71 -11.26 12.67
C LEU A 164 -6.22 -12.69 12.90
N VAL A 165 -5.67 -13.41 13.88
CA VAL A 165 -6.15 -14.75 14.27
C VAL A 165 -7.61 -14.73 14.71
N ARG A 166 -7.99 -13.76 15.53
CA ARG A 166 -9.38 -13.59 15.95
C ARG A 166 -10.31 -13.32 14.75
N ASP A 167 -9.89 -12.46 13.86
CA ASP A 167 -10.70 -12.07 12.69
C ASP A 167 -10.84 -13.24 11.69
N ILE A 168 -9.80 -14.04 11.48
CA ILE A 168 -9.84 -15.26 10.67
C ILE A 168 -10.82 -16.28 11.29
N ARG A 169 -10.72 -16.53 12.60
CA ARG A 169 -11.62 -17.46 13.30
C ARG A 169 -13.07 -16.98 13.25
N ALA A 170 -13.31 -15.71 13.54
CA ALA A 170 -14.65 -15.13 13.47
C ALA A 170 -15.26 -15.25 12.07
N ALA A 171 -14.46 -15.06 11.02
CA ALA A 171 -14.91 -15.27 9.64
C ALA A 171 -15.20 -16.74 9.34
N SER A 172 -14.36 -17.66 9.81
CA SER A 172 -14.54 -19.10 9.62
C SER A 172 -15.78 -19.64 10.35
N ASP A 173 -16.03 -19.14 11.56
CA ASP A 173 -17.16 -19.58 12.39
C ASP A 173 -18.50 -18.97 11.94
N TYR A 174 -18.48 -17.96 11.06
CA TYR A 174 -19.70 -17.30 10.63
C TYR A 174 -20.40 -18.10 9.51
N PRO A 175 -21.60 -18.66 9.74
CA PRO A 175 -22.23 -19.66 8.84
C PRO A 175 -22.47 -19.17 7.41
N ARG A 176 -22.52 -17.86 7.20
CA ARG A 176 -22.77 -17.24 5.89
C ARG A 176 -21.48 -16.96 5.12
N VAL A 177 -20.32 -16.97 5.75
CA VAL A 177 -19.04 -16.84 5.05
C VAL A 177 -18.73 -18.12 4.30
N LYS A 178 -18.51 -17.98 3.00
CA LYS A 178 -18.21 -19.10 2.09
C LYS A 178 -16.75 -19.13 1.67
N ALA A 179 -16.04 -18.04 1.85
CA ALA A 179 -14.62 -17.93 1.58
C ALA A 179 -14.02 -16.75 2.38
N ILE A 180 -12.72 -16.84 2.66
CA ILE A 180 -11.93 -15.74 3.23
C ILE A 180 -10.97 -15.26 2.15
N LEU A 181 -11.01 -13.96 1.86
CA LEU A 181 -10.02 -13.26 1.04
C LEU A 181 -9.08 -12.48 1.97
N LEU A 182 -7.86 -12.98 2.12
CA LEU A 182 -6.81 -12.30 2.88
C LEU A 182 -5.98 -11.43 1.96
N ARG A 183 -6.09 -10.10 2.12
CA ARG A 183 -5.23 -9.13 1.45
C ARG A 183 -4.04 -8.81 2.35
N VAL A 184 -2.83 -9.07 1.87
CA VAL A 184 -1.59 -8.83 2.62
C VAL A 184 -0.79 -7.71 1.97
N ASN A 185 -0.54 -6.66 2.74
CA ASN A 185 0.35 -5.54 2.38
C ASN A 185 1.27 -5.27 3.58
N SER A 186 2.30 -6.10 3.73
CA SER A 186 3.15 -6.11 4.91
C SER A 186 4.62 -6.34 4.55
N SER A 187 5.49 -5.64 5.26
CA SER A 187 6.94 -5.88 5.21
C SER A 187 7.37 -7.14 5.98
N GLY A 188 6.43 -7.79 6.67
CA GLY A 188 6.69 -8.92 7.57
C GLY A 188 6.81 -8.49 9.03
N GLY A 189 7.29 -9.41 9.87
CA GLY A 189 7.48 -9.21 11.31
C GLY A 189 7.96 -10.47 12.02
N PRO A 190 7.67 -10.64 13.33
CA PRO A 190 8.08 -11.81 14.10
C PRO A 190 7.60 -13.12 13.48
N ALA A 191 8.51 -14.10 13.42
CA ALA A 191 8.19 -15.41 12.87
C ALA A 191 7.07 -16.11 13.65
N LEU A 192 7.07 -15.97 14.98
CA LEU A 192 6.06 -16.56 15.85
C LEU A 192 4.66 -16.03 15.53
N ALA A 193 4.49 -14.70 15.42
CA ALA A 193 3.21 -14.10 15.03
C ALA A 193 2.73 -14.61 13.68
N SER A 194 3.64 -14.67 12.69
CA SER A 194 3.33 -15.17 11.35
C SER A 194 2.93 -16.66 11.36
N ASP A 195 3.56 -17.48 12.19
CA ASP A 195 3.25 -18.92 12.32
C ASP A 195 1.87 -19.14 12.95
N VAL A 196 1.52 -18.39 13.98
CA VAL A 196 0.19 -18.45 14.62
C VAL A 196 -0.91 -18.02 13.63
N MET A 197 -0.67 -16.98 12.83
CA MET A 197 -1.57 -16.56 11.75
C MET A 197 -1.76 -17.67 10.70
N LEU A 198 -0.65 -18.33 10.29
CA LEU A 198 -0.69 -19.44 9.34
C LEU A 198 -1.48 -20.63 9.89
N ASP A 199 -1.30 -20.96 11.18
CA ASP A 199 -2.07 -22.02 11.82
C ASP A 199 -3.59 -21.71 11.82
N ALA A 200 -3.95 -20.45 12.09
CA ALA A 200 -5.35 -20.02 12.02
C ALA A 200 -5.94 -20.17 10.60
N LEU A 201 -5.17 -19.76 9.57
CA LEU A 201 -5.59 -19.94 8.16
C LEU A 201 -5.73 -21.39 7.75
N ARG A 202 -4.90 -22.30 8.26
CA ARG A 202 -4.99 -23.73 7.96
C ARG A 202 -6.20 -24.42 8.59
N LYS A 203 -6.73 -23.82 9.65
CA LYS A 203 -7.89 -24.34 10.39
C LYS A 203 -9.22 -23.73 9.96
N ALA A 204 -9.16 -22.63 9.20
CA ALA A 204 -10.32 -21.95 8.65
C ALA A 204 -10.81 -22.63 7.37
#